data_0593ef2165ff88b415302d86a102358a
#
_entry.id   0593ef2165ff88b415302d86a102358a
#
_cell.length_a   1.000
_cell.length_b   1.000
_cell.length_c   1.000
_cell.angle_alpha   90.00
_cell.angle_beta   90.00
_cell.angle_gamma   90.00
#
_symmetry.space_group_name_H-M   'P 1'
#
loop_
_entity.id
_entity.type
_entity.pdbx_description
1 polymer ?
#
loop_
_entity_poly.entity_id
_entity_poly.type
_entity_poly.pdbx_seq_one_letter_code
_entity_poly.pdbx_strand_id
1 'polypeptide(L)'
;MGNKKNAWLKFDDTKKEEIFSFCEGYKKYISDCKTERESIKEAIFLAESKGYRDLKNVISAGKSLKAGDKVYYNNMDKSLALFLIGSESIESGMRIIGSHVDSPRLDLKPNPLYEDSELSLMETHYYGGVKKYQWVTIPLALHGVVVKKDGTKIDVVVGEEETDPVVMVSDLLVHL
;
A
#
# COMPACT_ATOMS: atom_id res chain seq x y z
N MET A 1 -33.59 -9.91 -18.99
CA MET A 1 -32.57 -9.35 -18.09
C MET A 1 -33.17 -8.16 -17.35
N GLY A 2 -33.42 -8.25 -16.04
CA GLY A 2 -34.03 -7.18 -15.25
C GLY A 2 -33.11 -5.96 -15.20
N ASN A 3 -33.67 -4.80 -15.48
CA ASN A 3 -32.96 -3.50 -15.45
C ASN A 3 -32.52 -3.22 -14.02
N LYS A 4 -31.26 -3.56 -13.66
CA LYS A 4 -30.70 -3.26 -12.35
C LYS A 4 -30.57 -1.75 -12.24
N LYS A 5 -31.40 -1.14 -11.41
CA LYS A 5 -31.31 0.32 -11.14
C LYS A 5 -29.94 0.63 -10.54
N ASN A 6 -29.34 1.75 -10.95
CA ASN A 6 -28.11 2.28 -10.37
C ASN A 6 -28.27 2.45 -8.85
N ALA A 7 -27.27 2.01 -8.09
CA ALA A 7 -27.29 2.05 -6.63
C ALA A 7 -27.44 3.49 -6.09
N TRP A 8 -26.83 4.49 -6.73
CA TRP A 8 -26.96 5.90 -6.36
C TRP A 8 -28.39 6.43 -6.35
N LEU A 9 -29.27 5.86 -7.20
CA LEU A 9 -30.68 6.22 -7.23
C LEU A 9 -31.49 5.63 -6.07
N LYS A 10 -30.88 4.75 -5.27
CA LYS A 10 -31.53 4.05 -4.13
C LYS A 10 -31.09 4.58 -2.78
N PHE A 11 -29.98 5.32 -2.75
CA PHE A 11 -29.42 5.86 -1.52
C PHE A 11 -30.05 7.22 -1.20
N ASP A 12 -30.44 7.38 0.06
CA ASP A 12 -30.75 8.68 0.64
C ASP A 12 -29.48 9.52 0.84
N ASP A 13 -29.63 10.76 1.26
CA ASP A 13 -28.50 11.67 1.39
C ASP A 13 -27.59 11.27 2.55
N THR A 14 -28.12 10.74 3.65
CA THR A 14 -27.33 10.22 4.77
C THR A 14 -26.39 9.10 4.30
N LYS A 15 -26.92 8.16 3.49
CA LYS A 15 -26.09 7.08 2.95
C LYS A 15 -25.03 7.56 1.97
N LYS A 16 -25.32 8.58 1.19
CA LYS A 16 -24.33 9.22 0.31
C LYS A 16 -23.21 9.89 1.12
N GLU A 17 -23.55 10.61 2.20
CA GLU A 17 -22.56 11.22 3.10
C GLU A 17 -21.64 10.18 3.76
N GLU A 18 -22.20 9.06 4.23
CA GLU A 18 -21.40 7.95 4.76
C GLU A 18 -20.40 7.41 3.72
N ILE A 19 -20.84 7.26 2.46
CA ILE A 19 -19.99 6.79 1.37
C ILE A 19 -18.87 7.78 1.08
N PHE A 20 -19.18 9.08 0.99
CA PHE A 20 -18.16 10.11 0.77
C PHE A 20 -17.15 10.17 1.92
N SER A 21 -17.63 10.11 3.17
CA SER A 21 -16.75 10.07 4.34
C SER A 21 -15.81 8.86 4.32
N PHE A 22 -16.32 7.68 3.96
CA PHE A 22 -15.49 6.49 3.76
C PHE A 22 -14.45 6.69 2.65
N CYS A 23 -14.85 7.30 1.53
CA CYS A 23 -13.95 7.57 0.41
C CYS A 23 -12.83 8.56 0.77
N GLU A 24 -13.08 9.55 1.64
CA GLU A 24 -12.03 10.46 2.11
C GLU A 24 -10.96 9.70 2.91
N GLY A 25 -11.35 8.77 3.78
CA GLY A 25 -10.40 7.89 4.46
C GLY A 25 -9.59 7.02 3.50
N TYR A 26 -10.23 6.49 2.47
CA TYR A 26 -9.54 5.71 1.43
C TYR A 26 -8.58 6.57 0.61
N LYS A 27 -8.99 7.78 0.20
CA LYS A 27 -8.12 8.74 -0.49
C LYS A 27 -6.87 9.06 0.32
N LYS A 28 -7.04 9.30 1.63
CA LYS A 28 -5.91 9.53 2.53
C LYS A 28 -4.98 8.32 2.54
N TYR A 29 -5.51 7.12 2.73
CA TYR A 29 -4.71 5.89 2.73
C TYR A 29 -3.86 5.74 1.47
N ILE A 30 -4.44 5.87 0.27
CA ILE A 30 -3.69 5.72 -0.99
C ILE A 30 -2.75 6.90 -1.27
N SER A 31 -3.00 8.08 -0.68
CA SER A 31 -2.10 9.23 -0.78
C SER A 31 -0.87 9.07 0.12
N ASP A 32 -1.03 8.50 1.29
CA ASP A 32 0.05 8.32 2.25
C ASP A 32 0.89 7.05 1.96
N CYS A 33 0.32 6.06 1.26
CA CYS A 33 0.93 4.75 1.02
C CYS A 33 1.29 4.56 -0.46
N LYS A 34 2.53 4.78 -0.80
CA LYS A 34 3.05 4.66 -2.19
C LYS A 34 3.67 3.30 -2.48
N THR A 35 4.06 2.57 -1.42
CA THR A 35 4.71 1.26 -1.51
C THR A 35 3.97 0.21 -0.69
N GLU A 36 4.24 -1.08 -0.95
CA GLU A 36 3.67 -2.18 -0.16
C GLU A 36 4.02 -2.06 1.32
N ARG A 37 5.24 -1.60 1.63
CA ARG A 37 5.69 -1.45 3.03
C ARG A 37 4.93 -0.38 3.76
N GLU A 38 4.69 0.75 3.13
CA GLU A 38 3.87 1.83 3.67
C GLU A 38 2.43 1.39 3.86
N SER A 39 1.86 0.68 2.86
CA SER A 39 0.51 0.11 2.95
C SER A 39 0.37 -0.87 4.11
N ILE A 40 1.35 -1.75 4.32
CA ILE A 40 1.33 -2.68 5.46
C ILE A 40 1.47 -1.95 6.80
N LYS A 41 2.34 -0.96 6.88
CA LYS A 41 2.53 -0.14 8.08
C LYS A 41 1.24 0.57 8.49
N GLU A 42 0.58 1.22 7.56
CA GLU A 42 -0.70 1.91 7.79
C GLU A 42 -1.83 0.92 8.10
N ALA A 43 -1.90 -0.21 7.40
CA ALA A 43 -2.87 -1.25 7.69
C ALA A 43 -2.72 -1.84 9.10
N ILE A 44 -1.49 -2.00 9.60
CA ILE A 44 -1.21 -2.42 10.97
C ILE A 44 -1.70 -1.35 11.96
N PHE A 45 -1.37 -0.08 11.73
CA PHE A 45 -1.83 1.03 12.56
C PHE A 45 -3.36 1.06 12.68
N LEU A 46 -4.05 0.94 11.54
CA LEU A 46 -5.50 0.87 11.51
C LEU A 46 -6.05 -0.37 12.21
N ALA A 47 -5.41 -1.53 12.06
CA ALA A 47 -5.80 -2.76 12.73
C ALA A 47 -5.63 -2.64 14.26
N GLU A 48 -4.51 -2.11 14.73
CA GLU A 48 -4.26 -1.90 16.16
C GLU A 48 -5.27 -0.94 16.79
N SER A 49 -5.67 0.11 16.07
CA SER A 49 -6.74 1.01 16.50
C SER A 49 -8.10 0.31 16.68
N LYS A 50 -8.30 -0.86 16.04
CA LYS A 50 -9.47 -1.73 16.15
C LYS A 50 -9.28 -2.91 17.10
N GLY A 51 -8.16 -2.90 17.87
CA GLY A 51 -7.87 -3.89 18.89
C GLY A 51 -7.20 -5.18 18.37
N TYR A 52 -6.64 -5.17 17.18
CA TYR A 52 -5.78 -6.25 16.71
C TYR A 52 -4.42 -6.21 17.42
N ARG A 53 -3.84 -7.37 17.67
CA ARG A 53 -2.55 -7.54 18.35
C ARG A 53 -1.62 -8.36 17.47
N ASP A 54 -0.33 -8.09 17.53
CA ASP A 54 0.66 -8.90 16.81
C ASP A 54 0.64 -10.34 17.31
N LEU A 55 0.40 -11.27 16.40
CA LEU A 55 0.36 -12.71 16.67
C LEU A 55 1.70 -13.23 17.22
N LYS A 56 2.83 -12.69 16.78
CA LYS A 56 4.15 -13.06 17.29
C LYS A 56 4.27 -12.78 18.78
N ASN A 57 3.76 -11.63 19.23
CA ASN A 57 3.76 -11.26 20.64
C ASN A 57 2.84 -12.17 21.48
N VAL A 58 1.70 -12.57 20.92
CA VAL A 58 0.78 -13.52 21.58
C VAL A 58 1.44 -14.87 21.78
N ILE A 59 2.10 -15.39 20.73
CA ILE A 59 2.83 -16.66 20.75
C ILE A 59 3.98 -16.61 21.75
N SER A 60 4.81 -15.56 21.71
CA SER A 60 5.94 -15.39 22.64
C SER A 60 5.52 -15.30 24.09
N ALA A 61 4.33 -14.79 24.35
CA ALA A 61 3.74 -14.76 25.69
C ALA A 61 3.10 -16.08 26.13
N GLY A 62 3.15 -17.13 25.29
CA GLY A 62 2.53 -18.43 25.58
C GLY A 62 1.01 -18.39 25.70
N LYS A 63 0.35 -17.40 25.13
CA LYS A 63 -1.10 -17.20 25.22
C LYS A 63 -1.83 -17.96 24.12
N SER A 64 -2.92 -18.61 24.48
CA SER A 64 -3.86 -19.20 23.53
C SER A 64 -4.86 -18.14 23.05
N LEU A 65 -5.30 -18.29 21.79
CA LEU A 65 -6.38 -17.47 21.21
C LEU A 65 -7.74 -18.07 21.59
N LYS A 66 -8.73 -17.21 21.74
CA LYS A 66 -10.13 -17.57 22.00
C LYS A 66 -11.07 -16.81 21.07
N ALA A 67 -12.31 -17.25 20.98
CA ALA A 67 -13.35 -16.58 20.20
C ALA A 67 -13.42 -15.07 20.51
N GLY A 68 -13.46 -14.25 19.48
CA GLY A 68 -13.46 -12.80 19.58
C GLY A 68 -12.07 -12.15 19.59
N ASP A 69 -11.00 -12.92 19.76
CA ASP A 69 -9.64 -12.37 19.67
C ASP A 69 -9.33 -11.90 18.25
N LYS A 70 -8.63 -10.78 18.18
CA LYS A 70 -8.18 -10.14 16.94
C LYS A 70 -6.66 -10.14 16.92
N VAL A 71 -6.07 -10.75 15.91
CA VAL A 71 -4.62 -10.80 15.76
C VAL A 71 -4.22 -10.54 14.32
N TYR A 72 -3.02 -10.02 14.13
CA TYR A 72 -2.42 -9.88 12.81
C TYR A 72 -1.05 -10.56 12.74
N TYR A 73 -0.67 -10.94 11.56
CA TYR A 73 0.66 -11.45 11.24
C TYR A 73 1.26 -10.62 10.10
N ASN A 74 2.33 -9.90 10.44
CA ASN A 74 3.13 -9.16 9.47
C ASN A 74 4.22 -10.07 8.90
N ASN A 75 4.19 -10.27 7.59
CA ASN A 75 5.19 -11.04 6.86
C ASN A 75 6.16 -10.10 6.11
N MET A 76 7.30 -9.79 6.73
CA MET A 76 8.42 -9.03 6.16
C MET A 76 8.05 -7.61 5.67
N ASP A 77 7.01 -7.01 6.20
CA ASP A 77 6.47 -5.72 5.76
C ASP A 77 6.00 -5.73 4.28
N LYS A 78 5.69 -6.90 3.73
CA LYS A 78 5.27 -7.09 2.33
C LYS A 78 3.87 -7.70 2.19
N SER A 79 3.41 -8.39 3.21
CA SER A 79 2.05 -8.91 3.28
C SER A 79 1.56 -8.96 4.72
N LEU A 80 0.25 -8.88 4.89
CA LEU A 80 -0.42 -8.84 6.19
C LEU A 80 -1.59 -9.81 6.17
N ALA A 81 -1.70 -10.59 7.24
CA ALA A 81 -2.88 -11.41 7.50
C ALA A 81 -3.55 -10.92 8.80
N LEU A 82 -4.85 -10.71 8.75
CA LEU A 82 -5.67 -10.31 9.89
C LEU A 82 -6.65 -11.45 10.20
N PHE A 83 -6.76 -11.79 11.47
CA PHE A 83 -7.63 -12.88 11.93
C PHE A 83 -8.57 -12.36 13.01
N LEU A 84 -9.85 -12.58 12.81
CA LEU A 84 -10.88 -12.50 13.85
C LEU A 84 -11.27 -13.94 14.18
N ILE A 85 -10.97 -14.40 15.40
CA ILE A 85 -11.20 -15.76 15.82
C ILE A 85 -12.69 -15.97 16.05
N GLY A 86 -13.27 -16.93 15.34
CA GLY A 86 -14.68 -17.31 15.46
C GLY A 86 -14.98 -18.14 16.69
N SER A 87 -16.25 -18.42 16.91
CA SER A 87 -16.74 -19.35 17.96
C SER A 87 -16.68 -20.81 17.54
N GLU A 88 -16.73 -21.08 16.24
CA GLU A 88 -16.68 -22.42 15.67
C GLU A 88 -15.24 -22.86 15.40
N SER A 89 -15.02 -24.17 15.32
CA SER A 89 -13.73 -24.73 14.90
C SER A 89 -13.36 -24.26 13.50
N ILE A 90 -12.07 -24.04 13.25
CA ILE A 90 -11.54 -23.72 11.93
C ILE A 90 -11.86 -24.81 10.88
N GLU A 91 -12.06 -26.06 11.34
CA GLU A 91 -12.46 -27.20 10.50
C GLU A 91 -13.88 -27.03 9.91
N SER A 92 -14.72 -26.23 10.57
CA SER A 92 -16.07 -25.88 10.08
C SER A 92 -16.02 -24.88 8.92
N GLY A 93 -14.81 -24.37 8.59
CA GLY A 93 -14.57 -23.42 7.53
C GLY A 93 -14.23 -22.02 8.03
N MET A 94 -13.84 -21.17 7.08
CA MET A 94 -13.50 -19.76 7.34
C MET A 94 -13.99 -18.85 6.22
N ARG A 95 -14.16 -17.59 6.51
CA ARG A 95 -14.43 -16.55 5.52
C ARG A 95 -13.14 -15.81 5.25
N ILE A 96 -12.69 -15.80 3.99
CA ILE A 96 -11.43 -15.18 3.57
C ILE A 96 -11.75 -14.02 2.64
N ILE A 97 -11.15 -12.84 2.92
CA ILE A 97 -11.14 -11.69 2.04
C ILE A 97 -9.68 -11.45 1.68
N GLY A 98 -9.36 -11.40 0.41
CA GLY A 98 -8.02 -11.14 -0.10
C GLY A 98 -7.99 -9.91 -1.00
N SER A 99 -6.92 -9.13 -0.89
CA SER A 99 -6.62 -8.02 -1.80
C SER A 99 -5.13 -7.89 -1.97
N HIS A 100 -4.68 -7.20 -3.03
CA HIS A 100 -3.30 -6.81 -3.20
C HIS A 100 -3.01 -5.46 -2.52
N VAL A 101 -1.74 -5.19 -2.23
CA VAL A 101 -1.26 -3.95 -1.60
C VAL A 101 -0.25 -3.19 -2.46
N ASP A 102 0.15 -3.76 -3.60
CA ASP A 102 1.04 -3.16 -4.57
C ASP A 102 0.29 -2.22 -5.52
N SER A 103 1.03 -1.25 -6.07
CA SER A 103 0.53 -0.29 -7.05
C SER A 103 1.51 -0.17 -8.21
N PRO A 104 1.06 0.22 -9.42
CA PRO A 104 1.97 0.55 -10.51
C PRO A 104 2.95 1.65 -10.13
N ARG A 105 4.22 1.48 -10.49
CA ARG A 105 5.31 2.42 -10.18
C ARG A 105 6.48 2.24 -11.12
N LEU A 106 7.46 3.12 -11.00
CA LEU A 106 8.79 2.95 -11.59
C LEU A 106 9.76 2.50 -10.48
N ASP A 107 10.35 1.31 -10.64
CA ASP A 107 11.41 0.83 -9.75
C ASP A 107 12.77 1.23 -10.27
N LEU A 108 13.66 1.67 -9.38
CA LEU A 108 15.07 1.89 -9.71
C LEU A 108 15.77 0.55 -9.92
N LYS A 109 16.62 0.45 -10.95
CA LYS A 109 17.50 -0.71 -11.15
C LYS A 109 18.60 -0.74 -10.07
N PRO A 110 19.28 -1.89 -9.85
CA PRO A 110 20.30 -2.03 -8.80
C PRO A 110 21.44 -1.00 -8.85
N ASN A 111 21.83 -0.54 -10.05
CA ASN A 111 22.82 0.52 -10.26
C ASN A 111 22.20 1.61 -11.13
N PRO A 112 21.31 2.44 -10.56
CA PRO A 112 20.42 3.27 -11.37
C PRO A 112 21.10 4.54 -11.91
N LEU A 113 22.06 5.10 -11.19
CA LEU A 113 22.63 6.41 -11.50
C LEU A 113 23.63 6.33 -12.64
N TYR A 114 23.45 7.18 -13.64
CA TYR A 114 24.41 7.40 -14.73
C TYR A 114 24.33 8.85 -15.21
N GLU A 115 25.33 9.28 -15.95
CA GLU A 115 25.38 10.61 -16.58
C GLU A 115 25.33 10.44 -18.10
N ASP A 116 24.52 11.24 -18.74
CA ASP A 116 24.51 11.39 -20.19
C ASP A 116 24.14 12.83 -20.53
N SER A 117 24.88 13.43 -21.46
CA SER A 117 24.65 14.80 -21.97
C SER A 117 24.51 15.85 -20.86
N GLU A 118 25.41 15.78 -19.85
CA GLU A 118 25.45 16.68 -18.67
C GLU A 118 24.19 16.56 -17.76
N LEU A 119 23.41 15.49 -17.90
CA LEU A 119 22.25 15.20 -17.08
C LEU A 119 22.50 14.01 -16.16
N SER A 120 22.08 14.15 -14.92
CA SER A 120 22.00 13.01 -13.99
C SER A 120 20.73 12.22 -14.25
N LEU A 121 20.90 10.98 -14.65
CA LEU A 121 19.80 10.10 -15.06
C LEU A 121 19.70 8.88 -14.14
N MET A 122 18.50 8.30 -14.07
CA MET A 122 18.23 7.09 -13.31
C MET A 122 17.61 6.02 -14.20
N GLU A 123 18.27 4.87 -14.31
CA GLU A 123 17.66 3.71 -14.95
C GLU A 123 16.53 3.14 -14.10
N THR A 124 15.38 2.97 -14.74
CA THR A 124 14.17 2.44 -14.11
C THR A 124 13.64 1.20 -14.82
N HIS A 125 12.80 0.48 -14.10
CA HIS A 125 11.95 -0.58 -14.63
C HIS A 125 10.51 -0.30 -14.17
N TYR A 126 9.54 -0.33 -15.08
CA TYR A 126 8.15 -0.19 -14.69
C TYR A 126 7.64 -1.47 -14.02
N TYR A 127 6.83 -1.30 -12.98
CA TYR A 127 6.14 -2.37 -12.28
C TYR A 127 4.63 -2.22 -12.46
N GLY A 128 3.97 -3.32 -12.84
CA GLY A 128 2.54 -3.34 -13.12
C GLY A 128 2.16 -2.65 -14.44
N GLY A 129 0.89 -2.38 -14.63
CA GLY A 129 0.36 -1.72 -15.81
C GLY A 129 0.51 -0.20 -15.75
N VAL A 130 1.49 0.35 -16.43
CA VAL A 130 1.75 1.79 -16.49
C VAL A 130 1.31 2.35 -17.84
N LYS A 131 0.41 3.34 -17.83
CA LYS A 131 0.10 4.14 -19.01
C LYS A 131 1.19 5.20 -19.16
N LYS A 132 2.22 4.89 -19.90
CA LYS A 132 3.46 5.68 -20.00
C LYS A 132 3.22 7.16 -20.26
N TYR A 133 2.26 7.51 -21.13
CA TYR A 133 1.94 8.90 -21.46
C TYR A 133 1.43 9.74 -20.28
N GLN A 134 0.93 9.09 -19.21
CA GLN A 134 0.45 9.79 -18.01
C GLN A 134 1.59 10.14 -17.04
N TRP A 135 2.76 9.57 -17.24
CA TRP A 135 3.91 9.70 -16.33
C TRP A 135 4.93 10.73 -16.79
N VAL A 136 4.78 11.22 -18.02
CA VAL A 136 5.68 12.21 -18.60
C VAL A 136 5.42 13.59 -17.99
N THR A 137 6.50 14.30 -17.68
CA THR A 137 6.51 15.69 -17.18
C THR A 137 5.82 15.94 -15.84
N ILE A 138 5.48 14.90 -15.10
CA ILE A 138 4.98 15.05 -13.74
C ILE A 138 6.12 14.89 -12.72
N PRO A 139 6.10 15.63 -11.59
CA PRO A 139 7.06 15.42 -10.51
C PRO A 139 6.79 14.06 -9.86
N LEU A 140 7.85 13.30 -9.62
CA LEU A 140 7.83 12.00 -8.97
C LEU A 140 8.68 12.04 -7.71
N ALA A 141 8.19 11.46 -6.64
CA ALA A 141 8.91 11.23 -5.40
C ALA A 141 9.61 9.87 -5.40
N LEU A 142 10.67 9.75 -4.63
CA LEU A 142 11.37 8.50 -4.36
C LEU A 142 10.94 7.95 -3.00
N HIS A 143 10.38 6.75 -3.01
CA HIS A 143 10.02 5.99 -1.80
C HIS A 143 10.78 4.67 -1.78
N GLY A 144 11.34 4.31 -0.64
CA GLY A 144 12.04 3.05 -0.54
C GLY A 144 12.58 2.75 0.85
N VAL A 145 13.27 1.62 0.97
CA VAL A 145 13.91 1.18 2.19
C VAL A 145 15.32 0.71 1.88
N VAL A 146 16.28 1.24 2.60
CA VAL A 146 17.66 0.77 2.57
C VAL A 146 17.91 -0.11 3.78
N VAL A 147 18.35 -1.33 3.55
CA VAL A 147 18.77 -2.26 4.60
C VAL A 147 20.28 -2.31 4.63
N LYS A 148 20.87 -1.85 5.74
CA LYS A 148 22.32 -1.88 5.95
C LYS A 148 22.83 -3.30 6.24
N LYS A 149 24.14 -3.48 6.17
CA LYS A 149 24.79 -4.79 6.47
C LYS A 149 24.56 -5.27 7.90
N ASP A 150 24.33 -4.35 8.84
CA ASP A 150 24.01 -4.65 10.24
C ASP A 150 22.52 -4.95 10.49
N GLY A 151 21.70 -4.94 9.42
CA GLY A 151 20.25 -5.17 9.48
C GLY A 151 19.43 -3.91 9.77
N THR A 152 20.06 -2.75 9.99
CA THR A 152 19.34 -1.48 10.19
C THR A 152 18.56 -1.12 8.94
N LYS A 153 17.28 -0.79 9.12
CA LYS A 153 16.39 -0.31 8.05
C LYS A 153 16.32 1.22 8.11
N ILE A 154 16.43 1.85 6.96
CA ILE A 154 16.24 3.29 6.77
C ILE A 154 15.15 3.48 5.74
N ASP A 155 14.07 4.15 6.13
CA ASP A 155 13.04 4.60 5.20
C ASP A 155 13.58 5.79 4.41
N VAL A 156 13.37 5.80 3.11
CA VAL A 156 13.75 6.87 2.19
C VAL A 156 12.47 7.43 1.58
N VAL A 157 12.24 8.71 1.82
CA VAL A 157 11.17 9.49 1.21
C VAL A 157 11.78 10.82 0.77
N VAL A 158 11.77 11.09 -0.53
CA VAL A 158 12.32 12.32 -1.12
C VAL A 158 11.37 12.79 -2.23
N GLY A 159 10.94 14.02 -2.19
CA GLY A 159 10.04 14.63 -3.18
C GLY A 159 8.61 14.80 -2.73
N GLU A 160 8.31 14.54 -1.45
CA GLU A 160 6.98 14.80 -0.88
C GLU A 160 6.87 16.20 -0.24
N GLU A 161 7.99 16.77 0.22
CA GLU A 161 8.02 18.13 0.78
C GLU A 161 8.24 19.15 -0.33
N GLU A 162 7.67 20.37 -0.22
CA GLU A 162 7.79 21.43 -1.23
C GLU A 162 9.24 21.84 -1.55
N THR A 163 10.14 21.62 -0.60
CA THR A 163 11.57 21.95 -0.74
C THR A 163 12.42 20.80 -1.25
N ASP A 164 11.83 19.62 -1.39
CA ASP A 164 12.55 18.43 -1.84
C ASP A 164 12.86 18.51 -3.35
N PRO A 165 13.99 17.94 -3.78
CA PRO A 165 14.19 17.67 -5.20
C PRO A 165 13.21 16.58 -5.66
N VAL A 166 12.78 16.70 -6.91
CA VAL A 166 11.92 15.73 -7.57
C VAL A 166 12.62 15.13 -8.79
N VAL A 167 12.19 13.96 -9.19
CA VAL A 167 12.60 13.34 -10.45
C VAL A 167 11.43 13.35 -11.42
N MET A 168 11.70 13.27 -12.72
CA MET A 168 10.63 13.19 -13.72
C MET A 168 11.04 12.39 -14.95
N VAL A 169 10.07 11.86 -15.64
CA VAL A 169 10.24 11.36 -17.01
C VAL A 169 10.07 12.54 -17.95
N SER A 170 11.15 12.98 -18.61
CA SER A 170 11.12 14.19 -19.43
C SER A 170 10.32 14.02 -20.72
N ASP A 171 10.39 12.83 -21.33
CA ASP A 171 9.72 12.53 -22.60
C ASP A 171 9.56 11.01 -22.79
N LEU A 172 8.75 10.64 -23.78
CA LEU A 172 8.65 9.27 -24.30
C LEU A 172 9.50 9.14 -25.58
N LEU A 173 10.12 7.98 -25.74
CA LEU A 173 10.76 7.64 -27.00
C LEU A 173 9.70 7.62 -28.12
N VAL A 174 10.00 8.26 -29.24
CA VAL A 174 9.07 8.44 -30.37
C VAL A 174 8.59 7.11 -30.98
N HIS A 175 9.33 6.04 -30.76
CA HIS A 175 9.07 4.72 -31.33
C HIS A 175 8.52 3.68 -30.32
N LEU A 176 8.00 4.12 -29.20
CA LEU A 176 7.34 3.24 -28.21
C LEU A 176 5.83 3.28 -28.33
#